data_f1673c013a7fbed2cd2e0af4c632cb8a
#
_entry.id   f1673c013a7fbed2cd2e0af4c632cb8a
#
_cell.length_a   1.000
_cell.length_b   1.000
_cell.length_c   1.000
_cell.angle_alpha   90.00
_cell.angle_beta   90.00
_cell.angle_gamma   90.00
#
_symmetry.space_group_name_H-M   'P 1'
#
loop_
_entity.id
_entity.type
_entity.pdbx_description
1 polymer ?
#
loop_
_entity_poly.entity_id
_entity_poly.type
_entity_poly.pdbx_seq_one_letter_code
_entity_poly.pdbx_strand_id
1 'polypeptide(L)'
;MKNLWLILAVGFAAFSCSGAPQAQEPTRVDSILRKLYDPNTSSVVVVAHRGDWKHSVENSLPAMRHAIEMGVDVVEIDIRRTADGRLVLMHDATIDRTTNGRGEVASLTFDSIRRCRLKAPDGTLTDLLVPTLDEVFELGRDRILFNIDKGFDIFDDVFFLADSLGVARQVLMKGTQPADRVQEALERFETD
;
A
#
# COMPACT_ATOMS: atom_id res chain seq x y z
N MET A 1 17.97 -11.59 -80.74
CA MET A 1 17.48 -12.20 -79.53
C MET A 1 17.96 -11.34 -78.38
N LYS A 2 17.05 -10.56 -77.79
CA LYS A 2 17.37 -9.55 -76.74
C LYS A 2 16.94 -10.14 -75.42
N ASN A 3 17.89 -10.44 -74.52
CA ASN A 3 17.60 -10.89 -73.17
C ASN A 3 17.18 -9.72 -72.29
N LEU A 4 15.93 -9.78 -71.80
CA LEU A 4 15.35 -8.81 -70.88
C LEU A 4 15.60 -9.32 -69.44
N TRP A 5 16.48 -8.61 -68.69
CA TRP A 5 16.69 -8.87 -67.27
C TRP A 5 15.67 -8.07 -66.46
N LEU A 6 14.78 -8.81 -65.79
CA LEU A 6 13.80 -8.22 -64.84
C LEU A 6 14.47 -8.11 -63.48
N ILE A 7 14.76 -6.87 -63.06
CA ILE A 7 15.24 -6.58 -61.69
C ILE A 7 14.03 -6.43 -60.78
N LEU A 8 13.83 -7.42 -59.91
CA LEU A 8 12.81 -7.37 -58.85
C LEU A 8 13.40 -6.57 -57.66
N ALA A 9 12.99 -5.32 -57.49
CA ALA A 9 13.33 -4.53 -56.30
C ALA A 9 12.40 -4.96 -55.15
N VAL A 10 12.94 -5.74 -54.21
CA VAL A 10 12.27 -6.03 -52.96
C VAL A 10 12.45 -4.83 -52.04
N GLY A 11 11.41 -4.02 -51.91
CA GLY A 11 11.38 -2.92 -50.96
C GLY A 11 11.34 -3.46 -49.51
N PHE A 12 12.44 -3.38 -48.79
CA PHE A 12 12.48 -3.54 -47.34
C PHE A 12 11.81 -2.32 -46.72
N ALA A 13 10.56 -2.43 -46.33
CA ALA A 13 9.94 -1.47 -45.43
C ALA A 13 10.58 -1.64 -44.03
N ALA A 14 11.52 -0.77 -43.72
CA ALA A 14 12.06 -0.64 -42.39
C ALA A 14 10.94 -0.11 -41.44
N PHE A 15 10.32 -1.01 -40.70
CA PHE A 15 9.51 -0.62 -39.57
C PHE A 15 10.45 -0.06 -38.48
N SER A 16 10.66 1.24 -38.51
CA SER A 16 11.29 1.98 -37.41
C SER A 16 10.32 2.01 -36.25
N CYS A 17 10.40 0.98 -35.39
CA CYS A 17 9.76 1.00 -34.07
C CYS A 17 10.65 1.81 -33.12
N SER A 18 10.75 3.12 -33.33
CA SER A 18 11.36 4.06 -32.38
C SER A 18 10.28 4.59 -31.45
N GLY A 19 9.73 3.69 -30.63
CA GLY A 19 9.02 4.09 -29.42
C GLY A 19 10.06 4.47 -28.38
N ALA A 20 10.44 5.74 -28.27
CA ALA A 20 11.05 6.23 -27.05
C ALA A 20 10.11 5.86 -25.89
N PRO A 21 10.62 5.41 -24.74
CA PRO A 21 9.77 5.14 -23.59
C PRO A 21 9.00 6.42 -23.30
N GLN A 22 7.68 6.39 -23.47
CA GLN A 22 6.83 7.51 -23.08
C GLN A 22 7.06 7.71 -21.59
N ALA A 23 7.54 8.91 -21.20
CA ALA A 23 7.61 9.27 -19.80
C ALA A 23 6.22 9.09 -19.22
N GLN A 24 6.08 8.19 -18.26
CA GLN A 24 4.81 8.00 -17.57
C GLN A 24 4.41 9.33 -16.93
N GLU A 25 3.16 9.72 -17.12
CA GLU A 25 2.62 10.89 -16.43
C GLU A 25 2.78 10.70 -14.93
N PRO A 26 3.24 11.75 -14.21
CA PRO A 26 3.48 11.64 -12.77
C PRO A 26 2.19 11.26 -12.04
N THR A 27 2.26 10.23 -11.22
CA THR A 27 1.15 9.77 -10.38
C THR A 27 0.86 10.76 -9.26
N ARG A 28 -0.27 10.58 -8.57
CA ARG A 28 -0.54 11.33 -7.34
C ARG A 28 0.56 11.09 -6.30
N VAL A 29 1.06 9.86 -6.18
CA VAL A 29 2.15 9.49 -5.26
C VAL A 29 3.41 10.29 -5.55
N ASP A 30 3.78 10.51 -6.82
CA ASP A 30 4.93 11.34 -7.17
C ASP A 30 4.78 12.78 -6.67
N SER A 31 3.57 13.30 -6.71
CA SER A 31 3.27 14.64 -6.19
C SER A 31 3.37 14.70 -4.67
N ILE A 32 2.90 13.67 -3.96
CA ILE A 32 2.98 13.58 -2.51
C ILE A 32 4.43 13.41 -2.05
N LEU A 33 5.20 12.54 -2.70
CA LEU A 33 6.63 12.34 -2.39
C LEU A 33 7.44 13.62 -2.61
N ARG A 34 7.21 14.34 -3.70
CA ARG A 34 7.83 15.68 -3.90
C ARG A 34 7.48 16.64 -2.77
N LYS A 35 6.22 16.71 -2.36
CA LYS A 35 5.75 17.53 -1.26
C LYS A 35 6.41 17.12 0.08
N LEU A 36 6.61 15.81 0.32
CA LEU A 36 7.21 15.29 1.54
C LEU A 36 8.71 15.57 1.64
N TYR A 37 9.44 15.49 0.52
CA TYR A 37 10.90 15.58 0.50
C TYR A 37 11.45 16.94 0.04
N ASP A 38 10.62 17.88 -0.41
CA ASP A 38 11.08 19.21 -0.76
C ASP A 38 11.25 20.07 0.51
N PRO A 39 12.49 20.40 0.91
CA PRO A 39 12.74 21.21 2.11
C PRO A 39 12.25 22.65 2.00
N ASN A 40 11.91 23.11 0.79
CA ASN A 40 11.43 24.46 0.53
C ASN A 40 9.91 24.53 0.38
N THR A 41 9.21 23.39 0.50
CA THR A 41 7.76 23.39 0.37
C THR A 41 7.09 24.14 1.52
N SER A 42 6.11 24.99 1.20
CA SER A 42 5.18 25.56 2.16
C SER A 42 3.90 24.72 2.34
N SER A 43 3.81 23.59 1.62
CA SER A 43 2.64 22.70 1.65
C SER A 43 2.61 21.87 2.91
N VAL A 44 1.41 21.63 3.43
CA VAL A 44 1.17 20.75 4.58
C VAL A 44 0.85 19.34 4.09
N VAL A 45 1.52 18.33 4.64
CA VAL A 45 1.16 16.92 4.43
C VAL A 45 0.01 16.55 5.37
N VAL A 46 -1.09 16.07 4.82
CA VAL A 46 -2.29 15.70 5.59
C VAL A 46 -2.34 14.18 5.77
N VAL A 47 -2.46 13.75 7.04
CA VAL A 47 -2.50 12.32 7.41
C VAL A 47 -3.88 11.99 7.98
N ALA A 48 -4.53 10.97 7.42
CA ALA A 48 -5.76 10.39 7.97
C ALA A 48 -5.41 9.23 8.91
N HIS A 49 -5.68 9.39 10.21
CA HIS A 49 -5.42 8.40 11.24
C HIS A 49 -6.45 7.27 11.16
N ARG A 50 -6.01 6.04 10.90
CA ARG A 50 -6.87 4.84 10.66
C ARG A 50 -7.89 5.03 9.54
N GLY A 51 -7.56 5.87 8.55
CA GLY A 51 -8.49 6.33 7.52
C GLY A 51 -9.49 7.38 8.01
N ASP A 52 -10.62 7.53 7.32
CA ASP A 52 -11.72 8.41 7.76
C ASP A 52 -12.63 7.69 8.78
N TRP A 53 -12.10 7.46 9.98
CA TRP A 53 -12.83 6.75 11.04
C TRP A 53 -14.04 7.53 11.60
N LYS A 54 -14.19 8.81 11.27
CA LYS A 54 -15.35 9.60 11.70
C LYS A 54 -16.62 9.24 10.93
N HIS A 55 -16.47 8.87 9.67
CA HIS A 55 -17.58 8.55 8.78
C HIS A 55 -17.64 7.07 8.40
N SER A 56 -16.69 6.28 8.89
CA SER A 56 -16.64 4.84 8.68
C SER A 56 -16.00 4.14 9.89
N VAL A 57 -15.73 2.85 9.77
CA VAL A 57 -15.04 2.08 10.82
C VAL A 57 -13.53 2.27 10.69
N GLU A 58 -12.82 2.48 11.80
CA GLU A 58 -11.36 2.57 11.82
C GLU A 58 -10.73 1.34 11.14
N ASN A 59 -9.60 1.54 10.45
CA ASN A 59 -8.86 0.47 9.79
C ASN A 59 -9.72 -0.39 8.85
N SER A 60 -10.73 0.17 8.20
CA SER A 60 -11.59 -0.50 7.22
C SER A 60 -11.36 -0.02 5.79
N LEU A 61 -11.68 -0.84 4.79
CA LEU A 61 -11.56 -0.43 3.38
C LEU A 61 -12.42 0.82 3.04
N PRO A 62 -13.65 0.98 3.54
CA PRO A 62 -14.39 2.23 3.33
C PRO A 62 -13.69 3.46 3.94
N ALA A 63 -13.12 3.34 5.16
CA ALA A 63 -12.37 4.46 5.76
C ALA A 63 -11.15 4.86 4.93
N MET A 64 -10.44 3.88 4.34
CA MET A 64 -9.32 4.14 3.42
C MET A 64 -9.81 4.80 2.12
N ARG A 65 -10.92 4.31 1.55
CA ARG A 65 -11.52 4.87 0.33
C ARG A 65 -11.91 6.34 0.53
N HIS A 66 -12.60 6.65 1.62
CA HIS A 66 -12.98 8.03 1.96
C HIS A 66 -11.75 8.93 2.12
N ALA A 67 -10.70 8.46 2.81
CA ALA A 67 -9.46 9.21 2.94
C ALA A 67 -8.84 9.54 1.57
N ILE A 68 -8.81 8.57 0.65
CA ILE A 68 -8.32 8.76 -0.72
C ILE A 68 -9.20 9.76 -1.49
N GLU A 69 -10.53 9.65 -1.38
CA GLU A 69 -11.50 10.53 -2.05
C GLU A 69 -11.44 11.97 -1.52
N MET A 70 -11.19 12.16 -0.23
CA MET A 70 -10.93 13.47 0.36
C MET A 70 -9.61 14.10 -0.11
N GLY A 71 -8.75 13.33 -0.75
CA GLY A 71 -7.48 13.83 -1.28
C GLY A 71 -6.42 14.02 -0.22
N VAL A 72 -6.45 13.31 0.93
CA VAL A 72 -5.35 13.34 1.89
C VAL A 72 -4.09 12.72 1.30
N ASP A 73 -2.93 13.10 1.82
CA ASP A 73 -1.63 12.66 1.27
C ASP A 73 -1.21 11.29 1.81
N VAL A 74 -1.52 11.01 3.06
CA VAL A 74 -1.09 9.80 3.77
C VAL A 74 -2.28 9.22 4.52
N VAL A 75 -2.42 7.91 4.49
CA VAL A 75 -3.28 7.19 5.44
C VAL A 75 -2.39 6.47 6.45
N GLU A 76 -2.65 6.69 7.72
CA GLU A 76 -2.03 5.90 8.77
C GLU A 76 -2.89 4.68 9.05
N ILE A 77 -2.25 3.53 9.21
CA ILE A 77 -2.88 2.23 9.43
C ILE A 77 -2.11 1.42 10.48
N ASP A 78 -2.86 0.69 11.28
CA ASP A 78 -2.30 -0.24 12.26
C ASP A 78 -2.35 -1.67 11.71
N ILE A 79 -1.24 -2.39 11.78
CA ILE A 79 -1.17 -3.75 11.29
C ILE A 79 -0.81 -4.76 12.39
N ARG A 80 -1.28 -5.99 12.21
CA ARG A 80 -0.92 -7.14 13.03
C ARG A 80 -0.81 -8.39 12.19
N ARG A 81 -0.01 -9.35 12.66
CA ARG A 81 0.16 -10.65 12.04
C ARG A 81 -0.70 -11.70 12.75
N THR A 82 -1.47 -12.46 11.98
CA THR A 82 -2.28 -13.59 12.47
C THR A 82 -1.41 -14.81 12.76
N ALA A 83 -1.99 -15.83 13.41
CA ALA A 83 -1.30 -17.09 13.71
C ALA A 83 -0.77 -17.82 12.45
N ASP A 84 -1.44 -17.66 11.32
CA ASP A 84 -1.09 -18.24 10.02
C ASP A 84 -0.35 -17.25 9.10
N GLY A 85 0.18 -16.16 9.66
CA GLY A 85 1.12 -15.24 8.99
C GLY A 85 0.47 -14.16 8.13
N ARG A 86 -0.87 -14.03 8.06
CA ARG A 86 -1.51 -12.93 7.31
C ARG A 86 -1.36 -11.60 8.02
N LEU A 87 -1.10 -10.55 7.28
CA LEU A 87 -1.09 -9.17 7.78
C LEU A 87 -2.51 -8.59 7.66
N VAL A 88 -3.08 -8.19 8.79
CA VAL A 88 -4.44 -7.63 8.88
C VAL A 88 -4.41 -6.25 9.53
N LEU A 89 -5.39 -5.41 9.20
CA LEU A 89 -5.54 -4.12 9.84
C LEU A 89 -6.24 -4.26 11.20
N MET A 90 -5.50 -3.98 12.27
CA MET A 90 -6.02 -4.03 13.64
C MET A 90 -5.15 -3.20 14.58
N HIS A 91 -5.76 -2.26 15.29
CA HIS A 91 -5.03 -1.46 16.29
C HIS A 91 -4.67 -2.27 17.52
N ASP A 92 -5.65 -2.90 18.15
CA ASP A 92 -5.48 -3.61 19.41
C ASP A 92 -4.79 -4.97 19.21
N ALA A 93 -4.20 -5.53 20.24
CA ALA A 93 -3.68 -6.89 20.21
C ALA A 93 -4.81 -7.94 20.05
N THR A 94 -6.03 -7.58 20.43
CA THR A 94 -7.22 -8.43 20.34
C THR A 94 -8.24 -7.85 19.36
N ILE A 95 -9.14 -8.69 18.84
CA ILE A 95 -10.22 -8.27 17.95
C ILE A 95 -11.49 -7.81 18.69
N ASP A 96 -11.50 -7.82 20.01
CA ASP A 96 -12.68 -7.71 20.87
C ASP A 96 -13.41 -6.36 20.75
N ARG A 97 -12.65 -5.27 20.71
CA ARG A 97 -13.21 -3.91 20.69
C ARG A 97 -13.90 -3.59 19.36
N THR A 98 -13.23 -3.88 18.28
CA THR A 98 -13.64 -3.43 16.93
C THR A 98 -14.36 -4.48 16.11
N THR A 99 -14.55 -5.70 16.66
CA THR A 99 -15.32 -6.77 15.99
C THR A 99 -16.31 -7.45 16.92
N ASN A 100 -17.18 -8.31 16.36
CA ASN A 100 -18.05 -9.19 17.12
C ASN A 100 -17.36 -10.49 17.57
N GLY A 101 -16.07 -10.68 17.22
CA GLY A 101 -15.26 -11.80 17.69
C GLY A 101 -14.52 -11.50 18.99
N ARG A 102 -13.72 -12.47 19.46
CA ARG A 102 -12.86 -12.35 20.64
C ARG A 102 -11.55 -13.09 20.44
N GLY A 103 -10.48 -12.59 21.06
CA GLY A 103 -9.17 -13.23 21.13
C GLY A 103 -8.06 -12.39 20.54
N GLU A 104 -6.84 -12.83 20.80
CA GLU A 104 -5.62 -12.20 20.31
C GLU A 104 -5.43 -12.48 18.82
N VAL A 105 -5.11 -11.44 18.04
CA VAL A 105 -4.86 -11.56 16.60
C VAL A 105 -3.76 -12.59 16.31
N ALA A 106 -2.66 -12.56 17.08
CA ALA A 106 -1.53 -13.46 16.91
C ALA A 106 -1.86 -14.95 17.23
N SER A 107 -2.98 -15.21 17.91
CA SER A 107 -3.44 -16.56 18.26
C SER A 107 -4.56 -17.08 17.35
N LEU A 108 -5.11 -16.21 16.48
CA LEU A 108 -6.21 -16.54 15.57
C LEU A 108 -5.70 -16.68 14.15
N THR A 109 -6.28 -17.64 13.40
CA THR A 109 -6.06 -17.71 11.94
C THR A 109 -6.82 -16.59 11.22
N PHE A 110 -6.34 -16.21 10.04
CA PHE A 110 -7.03 -15.22 9.20
C PHE A 110 -8.49 -15.63 8.93
N ASP A 111 -8.74 -16.89 8.62
CA ASP A 111 -10.11 -17.37 8.37
C ASP A 111 -11.03 -17.17 9.58
N SER A 112 -10.52 -17.31 10.79
CA SER A 112 -11.28 -17.06 12.01
C SER A 112 -11.62 -15.58 12.17
N ILE A 113 -10.66 -14.70 11.91
CA ILE A 113 -10.85 -13.24 11.96
C ILE A 113 -11.80 -12.78 10.85
N ARG A 114 -11.67 -13.32 9.64
CA ARG A 114 -12.47 -12.93 8.46
C ARG A 114 -13.96 -13.30 8.59
N ARG A 115 -14.32 -14.20 9.49
CA ARG A 115 -15.73 -14.49 9.84
C ARG A 115 -16.36 -13.43 10.73
N CYS A 116 -15.54 -12.62 11.40
CA CYS A 116 -16.01 -11.54 12.26
C CYS A 116 -16.41 -10.32 11.42
N ARG A 117 -17.34 -9.54 11.96
CA ARG A 117 -17.78 -8.26 11.43
C ARG A 117 -17.24 -7.11 12.26
N LEU A 118 -16.83 -6.04 11.60
CA LEU A 118 -16.40 -4.82 12.27
C LEU A 118 -17.59 -4.11 12.94
N LYS A 119 -17.30 -3.42 14.02
CA LYS A 119 -18.24 -2.55 14.73
C LYS A 119 -17.95 -1.09 14.39
N ALA A 120 -19.00 -0.33 14.16
CA ALA A 120 -18.92 1.13 14.11
C ALA A 120 -18.53 1.71 15.48
N PRO A 121 -18.08 2.99 15.56
CA PRO A 121 -17.66 3.62 16.81
C PRO A 121 -18.73 3.62 17.90
N ASP A 122 -20.01 3.59 17.53
CA ASP A 122 -21.16 3.49 18.45
C ASP A 122 -21.45 2.06 18.92
N GLY A 123 -20.66 1.08 18.47
CA GLY A 123 -20.83 -0.35 18.77
C GLY A 123 -21.78 -1.10 17.84
N THR A 124 -22.42 -0.42 16.89
CA THR A 124 -23.29 -1.06 15.89
C THR A 124 -22.50 -2.04 15.02
N LEU A 125 -22.99 -3.26 14.88
CA LEU A 125 -22.39 -4.25 14.00
C LEU A 125 -22.63 -3.89 12.53
N THR A 126 -21.56 -3.93 11.74
CA THR A 126 -21.61 -3.66 10.30
C THR A 126 -21.45 -4.94 9.48
N ASP A 127 -21.60 -4.86 8.16
CA ASP A 127 -21.25 -5.95 7.24
C ASP A 127 -19.76 -5.95 6.83
N LEU A 128 -18.98 -5.01 7.35
CA LEU A 128 -17.56 -4.88 7.01
C LEU A 128 -16.72 -5.97 7.66
N LEU A 129 -15.73 -6.42 6.91
CA LEU A 129 -14.75 -7.41 7.34
C LEU A 129 -13.44 -6.74 7.74
N VAL A 130 -12.64 -7.40 8.57
CA VAL A 130 -11.27 -6.98 8.86
C VAL A 130 -10.45 -7.07 7.57
N PRO A 131 -9.86 -5.96 7.07
CA PRO A 131 -9.06 -5.99 5.84
C PRO A 131 -7.71 -6.66 6.05
N THR A 132 -7.15 -7.17 4.98
CA THR A 132 -5.72 -7.52 4.89
C THR A 132 -4.92 -6.31 4.39
N LEU A 133 -3.60 -6.34 4.63
CA LEU A 133 -2.71 -5.28 4.16
C LEU A 133 -2.63 -5.24 2.62
N ASP A 134 -2.66 -6.38 1.95
CA ASP A 134 -2.69 -6.46 0.48
C ASP A 134 -3.95 -5.80 -0.09
N GLU A 135 -5.14 -6.02 0.51
CA GLU A 135 -6.38 -5.35 0.07
C GLU A 135 -6.27 -3.81 0.18
N VAL A 136 -5.59 -3.31 1.21
CA VAL A 136 -5.38 -1.86 1.40
C VAL A 136 -4.34 -1.31 0.42
N PHE A 137 -3.24 -2.01 0.20
CA PHE A 137 -2.22 -1.63 -0.77
C PHE A 137 -2.80 -1.56 -2.19
N GLU A 138 -3.60 -2.55 -2.59
CA GLU A 138 -4.29 -2.53 -3.89
C GLU A 138 -5.25 -1.34 -4.02
N LEU A 139 -6.03 -1.04 -2.95
CA LEU A 139 -6.97 0.08 -2.96
C LEU A 139 -6.27 1.43 -3.14
N GLY A 140 -5.09 1.61 -2.53
CA GLY A 140 -4.37 2.88 -2.51
C GLY A 140 -3.21 2.98 -3.51
N ARG A 141 -3.00 1.98 -4.37
CA ARG A 141 -1.93 1.97 -5.39
C ARG A 141 -1.93 3.26 -6.21
N ASP A 142 -0.78 3.93 -6.29
CA ASP A 142 -0.53 5.19 -7.00
C ASP A 142 -1.42 6.38 -6.57
N ARG A 143 -2.12 6.26 -5.43
CA ARG A 143 -3.10 7.24 -4.98
C ARG A 143 -2.77 7.91 -3.65
N ILE A 144 -2.08 7.22 -2.72
CA ILE A 144 -1.84 7.67 -1.35
C ILE A 144 -0.56 7.04 -0.80
N LEU A 145 0.08 7.65 0.21
CA LEU A 145 1.11 6.99 1.00
C LEU A 145 0.50 6.26 2.20
N PHE A 146 1.13 5.19 2.62
CA PHE A 146 0.74 4.38 3.78
C PHE A 146 1.74 4.60 4.92
N ASN A 147 1.30 5.17 6.03
CA ASN A 147 2.08 5.24 7.27
C ASN A 147 1.70 4.04 8.14
N ILE A 148 2.59 3.07 8.24
CA ILE A 148 2.34 1.80 8.94
C ILE A 148 2.80 1.89 10.38
N ASP A 149 1.84 1.87 11.31
CA ASP A 149 2.11 1.74 12.75
C ASP A 149 2.23 0.27 13.14
N LYS A 150 3.08 -0.02 14.14
CA LYS A 150 3.37 -1.37 14.66
C LYS A 150 3.99 -2.34 13.63
N GLY A 151 4.45 -1.81 12.49
CA GLY A 151 4.99 -2.62 11.40
C GLY A 151 6.48 -2.96 11.55
N PHE A 152 7.23 -2.26 12.41
CA PHE A 152 8.69 -2.43 12.45
C PHE A 152 9.14 -3.82 12.90
N ASP A 153 8.43 -4.44 13.84
CA ASP A 153 8.77 -5.80 14.32
C ASP A 153 8.46 -6.90 13.28
N ILE A 154 7.72 -6.54 12.23
CA ILE A 154 7.36 -7.39 11.08
C ILE A 154 7.74 -6.70 9.77
N PHE A 155 8.84 -5.93 9.81
CA PHE A 155 9.31 -5.10 8.70
C PHE A 155 9.49 -5.90 7.40
N ASP A 156 10.13 -7.05 7.49
CA ASP A 156 10.41 -7.90 6.33
C ASP A 156 9.11 -8.36 5.64
N ASP A 157 8.11 -8.79 6.43
CA ASP A 157 6.81 -9.22 5.89
C ASP A 157 6.09 -8.07 5.16
N VAL A 158 6.15 -6.86 5.71
CA VAL A 158 5.54 -5.66 5.11
C VAL A 158 6.28 -5.27 3.84
N PHE A 159 7.61 -5.25 3.90
CA PHE A 159 8.45 -4.86 2.77
C PHE A 159 8.26 -5.82 1.59
N PHE A 160 8.39 -7.13 1.79
CA PHE A 160 8.21 -8.12 0.73
C PHE A 160 6.82 -8.07 0.12
N LEU A 161 5.77 -7.85 0.94
CA LEU A 161 4.43 -7.69 0.41
C LEU A 161 4.31 -6.42 -0.44
N ALA A 162 4.82 -5.28 0.05
CA ALA A 162 4.77 -4.00 -0.66
C ALA A 162 5.56 -4.04 -1.97
N ASP A 163 6.73 -4.69 -1.97
CA ASP A 163 7.57 -4.86 -3.15
C ASP A 163 6.88 -5.76 -4.18
N SER A 164 6.37 -6.92 -3.76
CA SER A 164 5.65 -7.86 -4.64
C SER A 164 4.43 -7.23 -5.32
N LEU A 165 3.82 -6.23 -4.68
CA LEU A 165 2.70 -5.46 -5.22
C LEU A 165 3.13 -4.17 -5.94
N GLY A 166 4.43 -3.85 -5.99
CA GLY A 166 4.95 -2.64 -6.63
C GLY A 166 4.56 -1.35 -5.92
N VAL A 167 4.28 -1.38 -4.62
CA VAL A 167 3.89 -0.21 -3.81
C VAL A 167 4.91 0.16 -2.73
N ALA A 168 6.11 -0.45 -2.73
CA ALA A 168 7.13 -0.22 -1.70
C ALA A 168 7.45 1.28 -1.50
N ARG A 169 7.53 2.07 -2.58
CA ARG A 169 7.75 3.53 -2.53
C ARG A 169 6.61 4.32 -1.85
N GLN A 170 5.45 3.70 -1.61
CA GLN A 170 4.30 4.32 -0.94
C GLN A 170 4.29 4.06 0.57
N VAL A 171 5.22 3.24 1.08
CA VAL A 171 5.23 2.81 2.47
C VAL A 171 6.14 3.68 3.31
N LEU A 172 5.61 4.20 4.40
CA LEU A 172 6.32 4.88 5.47
C LEU A 172 6.21 4.01 6.73
N MET A 173 7.35 3.52 7.23
CA MET A 173 7.36 2.70 8.45
C MET A 173 7.54 3.57 9.67
N LYS A 174 6.65 3.41 10.65
CA LYS A 174 6.75 4.06 11.95
C LYS A 174 7.31 3.08 12.98
N GLY A 175 8.33 3.51 13.70
CA GLY A 175 8.97 2.73 14.74
C GLY A 175 9.59 3.62 15.82
N THR A 176 9.92 3.01 16.95
CA THR A 176 10.63 3.64 18.07
C THR A 176 12.06 3.11 18.24
N GLN A 177 12.52 2.33 17.28
CA GLN A 177 13.84 1.72 17.28
C GLN A 177 14.94 2.77 17.10
N PRO A 178 16.13 2.56 17.67
CA PRO A 178 17.30 3.37 17.42
C PRO A 178 17.65 3.43 15.92
N ALA A 179 18.26 4.53 15.48
CA ALA A 179 18.55 4.77 14.06
C ALA A 179 19.46 3.70 13.42
N ASP A 180 20.41 3.15 14.18
CA ASP A 180 21.27 2.07 13.75
C ASP A 180 20.50 0.79 13.42
N ARG A 181 19.47 0.46 14.21
CA ARG A 181 18.59 -0.68 13.95
C ARG A 181 17.71 -0.47 12.72
N VAL A 182 17.30 0.76 12.47
CA VAL A 182 16.56 1.11 11.24
C VAL A 182 17.47 0.99 10.03
N GLN A 183 18.71 1.51 10.13
CA GLN A 183 19.71 1.42 9.08
C GLN A 183 20.04 -0.04 8.74
N GLU A 184 20.29 -0.88 9.74
CA GLU A 184 20.54 -2.31 9.57
C GLU A 184 19.37 -3.04 8.85
N ALA A 185 18.14 -2.65 9.16
CA ALA A 185 16.97 -3.21 8.48
C ALA A 185 16.91 -2.81 6.99
N LEU A 186 17.23 -1.55 6.66
CA LEU A 186 17.23 -1.05 5.28
C LEU A 186 18.34 -1.67 4.43
N GLU A 187 19.55 -1.80 4.98
CA GLU A 187 20.71 -2.37 4.28
C GLU A 187 20.48 -3.80 3.77
N ARG A 188 19.57 -4.55 4.40
CA ARG A 188 19.21 -5.90 3.94
C ARG A 188 18.50 -5.91 2.59
N PHE A 189 17.91 -4.79 2.17
CA PHE A 189 17.13 -4.64 0.93
C PHE A 189 17.83 -3.80 -0.14
N GLU A 190 18.99 -3.21 0.17
CA GLU A 190 19.78 -2.43 -0.80
C GLU A 190 20.79 -3.31 -1.59
N THR A 191 20.87 -4.60 -1.28
CA THR A 191 21.93 -5.50 -1.82
C THR A 191 21.47 -6.38 -3.00
N ASP A 192 20.29 -6.19 -3.52
CA ASP A 192 19.75 -6.81 -4.73
C ASP A 192 19.43 -5.71 -5.78
#